data_070df73205115f7553a0f80cc3e00627
#
_entry.id   070df73205115f7553a0f80cc3e00627
#
_cell.length_a   1.000
_cell.length_b   1.000
_cell.length_c   1.000
_cell.angle_alpha   90.00
_cell.angle_beta   90.00
_cell.angle_gamma   90.00
#
_symmetry.space_group_name_H-M   'P 1'
#
loop_
_entity.id
_entity.type
_entity.pdbx_description
1 polymer ?
#
loop_
_entity_poly.entity_id
_entity_poly.type
_entity_poly.pdbx_seq_one_letter_code
_entity_poly.pdbx_strand_id
1 'polypeptide(L)'
;MGQVTRYSESEQAWNKSEQNRITELQLARGFQVADIYLNRAYLDVFSAAPIISLNRSEMDISKLRLFEISKLVFDAEEKFTDKLMSVYSALHSMESSIAMLIDSDGEKIQFYIGTRSEKNPAIAGDILESTLKGNFPGIVYETKSMNDIQNLITEIQMQKSKSLSSVSIVPSIRGEEQKMDTFVQGIEKFIDAMNGKKYTMLCLA
;
A
#
# COMPACT_ATOMS: atom_id res chain seq x y z
N MET A 1 -27.69 17.20 49.94
CA MET A 1 -28.47 15.93 50.06
C MET A 1 -29.01 15.64 48.64
N GLY A 2 -28.40 14.75 47.91
CA GLY A 2 -28.87 14.34 46.57
C GLY A 2 -30.01 13.32 46.72
N GLN A 3 -31.15 13.61 46.12
CA GLN A 3 -32.25 12.64 46.00
C GLN A 3 -31.81 11.51 45.06
N VAL A 4 -31.67 10.31 45.60
CA VAL A 4 -31.54 9.09 44.82
C VAL A 4 -32.94 8.72 44.32
N THR A 5 -33.20 8.98 43.03
CA THR A 5 -34.44 8.57 42.38
C THR A 5 -34.43 7.04 42.26
N ARG A 6 -35.23 6.35 43.06
CA ARG A 6 -35.49 4.90 42.93
C ARG A 6 -36.43 4.71 41.75
N TYR A 7 -35.95 4.17 40.66
CA TYR A 7 -36.78 3.72 39.55
C TYR A 7 -37.66 2.55 39.99
N SER A 8 -38.91 2.50 39.54
CA SER A 8 -39.79 1.38 39.80
C SER A 8 -39.26 0.08 39.22
N GLU A 9 -39.59 -1.06 39.83
CA GLU A 9 -39.14 -2.37 39.30
C GLU A 9 -39.56 -2.60 37.83
N SER A 10 -40.71 -2.04 37.43
CA SER A 10 -41.18 -2.08 36.04
C SER A 10 -40.31 -1.27 35.08
N GLU A 11 -39.81 -0.10 35.48
CA GLU A 11 -38.89 0.73 34.66
C GLU A 11 -37.51 0.09 34.56
N GLN A 12 -37.03 -0.56 35.61
CA GLN A 12 -35.77 -1.31 35.58
C GLN A 12 -35.86 -2.54 34.66
N ALA A 13 -36.98 -3.26 34.69
CA ALA A 13 -37.23 -4.40 33.83
C ALA A 13 -37.33 -3.99 32.35
N TRP A 14 -38.02 -2.88 32.08
CA TRP A 14 -38.15 -2.33 30.73
C TRP A 14 -36.79 -1.88 30.17
N ASN A 15 -36.00 -1.14 30.93
CA ASN A 15 -34.65 -0.71 30.56
C ASN A 15 -33.74 -1.90 30.29
N LYS A 16 -33.82 -2.96 31.09
CA LYS A 16 -33.03 -4.17 30.87
C LYS A 16 -33.44 -4.92 29.60
N SER A 17 -34.73 -4.98 29.32
CA SER A 17 -35.25 -5.60 28.08
C SER A 17 -34.83 -4.83 26.84
N GLU A 18 -34.87 -3.50 26.85
CA GLU A 18 -34.46 -2.67 25.76
C GLU A 18 -32.94 -2.73 25.53
N GLN A 19 -32.16 -2.76 26.60
CA GLN A 19 -30.69 -2.97 26.48
C GLN A 19 -30.35 -4.32 25.88
N ASN A 20 -31.05 -5.39 26.28
CA ASN A 20 -30.84 -6.71 25.69
C ASN A 20 -31.19 -6.72 24.20
N ARG A 21 -32.30 -6.09 23.79
CA ARG A 21 -32.71 -5.96 22.41
C ARG A 21 -31.64 -5.20 21.55
N ILE A 22 -31.11 -4.11 22.09
CA ILE A 22 -30.06 -3.34 21.42
C ILE A 22 -28.78 -4.18 21.27
N THR A 23 -28.41 -4.91 22.32
CA THR A 23 -27.25 -5.79 22.32
C THR A 23 -27.37 -6.92 21.28
N GLU A 24 -28.55 -7.54 21.21
CA GLU A 24 -28.83 -8.58 20.20
C GLU A 24 -28.76 -8.03 18.78
N LEU A 25 -29.28 -6.83 18.53
CA LEU A 25 -29.19 -6.17 17.22
C LEU A 25 -27.74 -5.83 16.84
N GLN A 26 -26.95 -5.37 17.80
CA GLN A 26 -25.52 -5.08 17.57
C GLN A 26 -24.72 -6.37 17.29
N LEU A 27 -24.99 -7.43 18.04
CA LEU A 27 -24.42 -8.75 17.81
C LEU A 27 -24.78 -9.29 16.42
N ALA A 28 -26.06 -9.24 16.03
CA ALA A 28 -26.50 -9.69 14.72
C ALA A 28 -25.83 -8.91 13.58
N ARG A 29 -25.70 -7.59 13.71
CA ARG A 29 -24.95 -6.76 12.76
C ARG A 29 -23.46 -7.11 12.72
N GLY A 30 -22.86 -7.33 13.89
CA GLY A 30 -21.47 -7.78 13.99
C GLY A 30 -21.24 -9.11 13.29
N PHE A 31 -22.14 -10.07 13.45
CA PHE A 31 -22.07 -11.36 12.74
C PHE A 31 -22.27 -11.23 11.25
N GLN A 32 -23.17 -10.37 10.76
CA GLN A 32 -23.33 -10.10 9.32
C GLN A 32 -22.05 -9.52 8.71
N VAL A 33 -21.44 -8.56 9.38
CA VAL A 33 -20.16 -7.97 8.91
C VAL A 33 -19.06 -9.03 8.92
N ALA A 34 -18.94 -9.80 10.00
CA ALA A 34 -17.95 -10.87 10.10
C ALA A 34 -18.15 -11.94 9.00
N ASP A 35 -19.38 -12.31 8.70
CA ASP A 35 -19.72 -13.27 7.66
C ASP A 35 -19.27 -12.79 6.26
N ILE A 36 -19.53 -11.52 5.95
CA ILE A 36 -19.07 -10.89 4.70
C ILE A 36 -17.55 -10.95 4.56
N TYR A 37 -16.82 -10.68 5.66
CA TYR A 37 -15.35 -10.72 5.65
C TYR A 37 -14.78 -12.13 5.67
N LEU A 38 -15.33 -13.03 6.48
CA LEU A 38 -14.85 -14.42 6.60
C LEU A 38 -15.13 -15.23 5.32
N ASN A 39 -16.31 -15.09 4.76
CA ASN A 39 -16.70 -15.79 3.53
C ASN A 39 -16.26 -15.06 2.26
N ARG A 40 -15.57 -13.90 2.39
CA ARG A 40 -15.11 -13.08 1.26
C ARG A 40 -16.22 -12.77 0.25
N ALA A 41 -17.46 -12.64 0.72
CA ALA A 41 -18.63 -12.36 -0.12
C ALA A 41 -18.51 -11.05 -0.92
N TYR A 42 -17.63 -10.13 -0.48
CA TYR A 42 -17.30 -8.94 -1.26
C TYR A 42 -16.60 -9.27 -2.60
N LEU A 43 -15.97 -10.45 -2.73
CA LEU A 43 -15.34 -10.87 -4.00
C LEU A 43 -16.38 -11.16 -5.08
N ASP A 44 -17.58 -11.59 -4.72
CA ASP A 44 -18.66 -11.85 -5.67
C ASP A 44 -19.16 -10.55 -6.31
N VAL A 45 -19.02 -9.43 -5.64
CA VAL A 45 -19.39 -8.10 -6.14
C VAL A 45 -18.38 -7.57 -7.16
N PHE A 46 -17.13 -8.05 -7.15
CA PHE A 46 -16.12 -7.62 -8.11
C PHE A 46 -16.47 -7.96 -9.56
N SER A 47 -17.20 -9.03 -9.80
CA SER A 47 -17.66 -9.39 -11.15
C SER A 47 -18.66 -8.38 -11.73
N ALA A 48 -19.35 -7.64 -10.85
CA ALA A 48 -20.31 -6.60 -11.20
C ALA A 48 -19.73 -5.18 -11.09
N ALA A 49 -18.46 -5.05 -10.67
CA ALA A 49 -17.82 -3.74 -10.56
C ALA A 49 -17.67 -3.10 -11.96
N PRO A 50 -18.04 -1.82 -12.13
CA PRO A 50 -17.91 -1.16 -13.41
C PRO A 50 -16.43 -1.03 -13.77
N ILE A 51 -16.08 -1.43 -15.01
CA ILE A 51 -14.74 -1.20 -15.55
C ILE A 51 -14.69 0.26 -16.01
N ILE A 52 -13.90 1.06 -15.33
CA ILE A 52 -13.66 2.45 -15.72
C ILE A 52 -12.43 2.47 -16.63
N SER A 53 -12.64 2.87 -17.90
CA SER A 53 -11.53 3.05 -18.82
C SER A 53 -10.75 4.30 -18.46
N LEU A 54 -9.43 4.18 -18.32
CA LEU A 54 -8.55 5.32 -18.10
C LEU A 54 -8.50 6.20 -19.36
N ASN A 55 -8.48 7.51 -19.17
CA ASN A 55 -8.26 8.47 -20.26
C ASN A 55 -6.80 8.36 -20.75
N ARG A 56 -6.57 8.70 -22.03
CA ARG A 56 -5.19 8.70 -22.58
C ARG A 56 -4.22 9.61 -21.82
N SER A 57 -4.72 10.73 -21.28
CA SER A 57 -3.92 11.64 -20.45
C SER A 57 -3.45 11.00 -19.13
N GLU A 58 -4.20 10.03 -18.62
CA GLU A 58 -3.85 9.29 -17.40
C GLU A 58 -2.79 8.21 -17.65
N MET A 59 -2.62 7.80 -18.92
CA MET A 59 -1.58 6.87 -19.39
C MET A 59 -0.31 7.56 -19.88
N ASP A 60 -0.20 8.87 -19.68
CA ASP A 60 0.92 9.66 -20.16
C ASP A 60 2.21 9.35 -19.36
N ILE A 61 3.12 8.63 -20.00
CA ILE A 61 4.42 8.23 -19.45
C ILE A 61 5.33 9.44 -19.20
N SER A 62 5.11 10.56 -19.91
CA SER A 62 5.92 11.78 -19.73
C SER A 62 5.85 12.32 -18.30
N LYS A 63 4.82 11.96 -17.55
CA LYS A 63 4.60 12.34 -16.16
C LYS A 63 5.32 11.45 -15.14
N LEU A 64 5.94 10.36 -15.60
CA LEU A 64 6.64 9.38 -14.77
C LEU A 64 8.15 9.67 -14.79
N ARG A 65 8.80 9.51 -13.67
CA ARG A 65 10.26 9.44 -13.51
C ARG A 65 10.59 8.16 -12.77
N LEU A 66 11.56 7.40 -13.28
CA LEU A 66 11.91 6.08 -12.77
C LEU A 66 13.42 5.96 -12.63
N PHE A 67 13.86 5.44 -11.50
CA PHE A 67 15.26 5.16 -11.17
C PHE A 67 15.42 3.67 -10.90
N GLU A 68 16.31 3.01 -11.61
CA GLU A 68 16.72 1.64 -11.28
C GLU A 68 17.78 1.68 -10.19
N ILE A 69 17.52 1.03 -9.07
CA ILE A 69 18.43 1.00 -7.93
C ILE A 69 19.28 -0.26 -8.01
N SER A 70 20.57 -0.11 -8.26
CA SER A 70 21.51 -1.23 -8.31
C SER A 70 22.22 -1.50 -6.98
N LYS A 71 22.29 -0.50 -6.09
CA LYS A 71 22.87 -0.64 -4.76
C LYS A 71 22.19 0.32 -3.79
N LEU A 72 21.72 -0.23 -2.68
CA LEU A 72 21.23 0.53 -1.55
C LEU A 72 22.10 0.22 -0.33
N VAL A 73 22.67 1.26 0.27
CA VAL A 73 23.49 1.14 1.47
C VAL A 73 22.75 1.75 2.64
N PHE A 74 22.61 1.01 3.70
CA PHE A 74 22.04 1.50 4.96
C PHE A 74 22.77 0.86 6.13
N ASP A 75 22.83 1.56 7.24
CA ASP A 75 23.37 1.06 8.49
C ASP A 75 22.32 0.17 9.18
N ALA A 76 22.71 -0.96 9.72
CA ALA A 76 21.82 -1.86 10.45
C ALA A 76 21.19 -1.22 11.70
N GLU A 77 21.84 -0.19 12.26
CA GLU A 77 21.33 0.58 13.40
C GLU A 77 20.31 1.65 12.99
N GLU A 78 20.27 2.02 11.71
CA GLU A 78 19.33 3.01 11.18
C GLU A 78 18.03 2.33 10.71
N LYS A 79 16.90 2.93 11.09
CA LYS A 79 15.58 2.45 10.65
C LYS A 79 15.35 2.81 9.18
N PHE A 80 15.45 1.82 8.31
CA PHE A 80 15.20 1.94 6.87
C PHE A 80 13.83 2.59 6.56
N THR A 81 12.80 2.23 7.32
CA THR A 81 11.45 2.78 7.18
C THR A 81 11.40 4.29 7.41
N ASP A 82 12.15 4.81 8.39
CA ASP A 82 12.14 6.26 8.69
C ASP A 82 12.79 7.06 7.54
N LYS A 83 13.81 6.50 6.89
CA LYS A 83 14.44 7.09 5.72
C LYS A 83 13.50 7.11 4.52
N LEU A 84 12.78 6.02 4.26
CA LEU A 84 11.77 5.98 3.21
C LEU A 84 10.61 6.94 3.51
N MET A 85 10.17 7.04 4.76
CA MET A 85 9.14 8.01 5.15
C MET A 85 9.57 9.45 4.86
N SER A 86 10.84 9.79 5.06
CA SER A 86 11.38 11.11 4.72
C SER A 86 11.28 11.38 3.20
N VAL A 87 11.62 10.40 2.38
CA VAL A 87 11.47 10.48 0.91
C VAL A 87 9.99 10.66 0.53
N TYR A 88 9.11 9.88 1.14
CA TYR A 88 7.66 9.94 0.87
C TYR A 88 7.05 11.27 1.28
N SER A 89 7.44 11.81 2.44
CA SER A 89 6.94 13.09 2.94
C SER A 89 7.32 14.24 2.00
N ALA A 90 8.52 14.23 1.44
CA ALA A 90 8.96 15.25 0.50
C ALA A 90 8.12 15.24 -0.80
N LEU A 91 7.78 14.07 -1.32
CA LEU A 91 6.97 13.94 -2.54
C LEU A 91 5.47 14.16 -2.27
N HIS A 92 4.98 13.75 -1.11
CA HIS A 92 3.60 13.99 -0.71
C HIS A 92 3.27 15.48 -0.64
N SER A 93 4.20 16.31 -0.14
CA SER A 93 4.03 17.77 -0.10
C SER A 93 3.86 18.41 -1.48
N MET A 94 4.23 17.69 -2.55
CA MET A 94 4.10 18.12 -3.94
C MET A 94 2.93 17.46 -4.68
N GLU A 95 2.04 16.80 -3.99
CA GLU A 95 0.92 16.05 -4.61
C GLU A 95 1.42 15.06 -5.68
N SER A 96 2.57 14.43 -5.44
CA SER A 96 3.19 13.47 -6.35
C SER A 96 3.10 12.06 -5.78
N SER A 97 2.68 11.12 -6.59
CA SER A 97 2.61 9.70 -6.22
C SER A 97 4.00 9.08 -6.24
N ILE A 98 4.19 8.06 -5.40
CA ILE A 98 5.40 7.24 -5.39
C ILE A 98 5.05 5.85 -5.89
N ALA A 99 5.95 5.31 -6.70
CA ALA A 99 5.90 3.96 -7.20
C ALA A 99 7.17 3.22 -6.84
N MET A 100 7.03 2.02 -6.31
CA MET A 100 8.12 1.08 -6.14
C MET A 100 7.80 -0.16 -6.98
N LEU A 101 8.69 -0.50 -7.90
CA LEU A 101 8.54 -1.62 -8.82
C LEU A 101 9.67 -2.62 -8.57
N ILE A 102 9.29 -3.87 -8.42
CA ILE A 102 10.21 -5.00 -8.36
C ILE A 102 9.87 -5.89 -9.54
N ASP A 103 10.83 -6.13 -10.41
CA ASP A 103 10.68 -7.01 -11.55
C ASP A 103 11.68 -8.15 -11.48
N SER A 104 11.21 -9.38 -11.67
CA SER A 104 12.03 -10.60 -11.62
C SER A 104 11.80 -11.44 -12.85
N ASP A 105 12.88 -11.78 -13.52
CA ASP A 105 12.87 -12.74 -14.63
C ASP A 105 13.03 -14.21 -14.16
N GLY A 106 13.15 -14.42 -12.83
CA GLY A 106 13.38 -15.70 -12.17
C GLY A 106 14.85 -15.96 -11.81
N GLU A 107 15.79 -15.23 -12.38
CA GLU A 107 17.23 -15.32 -12.09
C GLU A 107 17.74 -14.04 -11.45
N LYS A 108 17.26 -12.90 -11.93
CA LYS A 108 17.67 -11.57 -11.48
C LYS A 108 16.44 -10.78 -11.05
N ILE A 109 16.62 -10.01 -9.99
CA ILE A 109 15.63 -9.07 -9.49
C ILE A 109 16.13 -7.67 -9.77
N GLN A 110 15.27 -6.86 -10.41
CA GLN A 110 15.49 -5.44 -10.66
C GLN A 110 14.56 -4.63 -9.76
N PHE A 111 15.10 -3.61 -9.15
CA PHE A 111 14.37 -2.75 -8.22
C PHE A 111 14.35 -1.31 -8.72
N TYR A 112 13.16 -0.75 -8.80
CA TYR A 112 12.94 0.60 -9.28
C TYR A 112 12.17 1.41 -8.26
N ILE A 113 12.54 2.68 -8.13
CA ILE A 113 11.77 3.69 -7.41
C ILE A 113 11.40 4.79 -8.40
N GLY A 114 10.16 5.21 -8.38
CA GLY A 114 9.67 6.23 -9.28
C GLY A 114 8.68 7.18 -8.63
N THR A 115 8.41 8.26 -9.34
CA THR A 115 7.37 9.22 -8.97
C THR A 115 6.58 9.64 -10.21
N ARG A 116 5.30 9.91 -9.99
CA ARG A 116 4.41 10.48 -11.00
C ARG A 116 3.85 11.80 -10.51
N SER A 117 3.98 12.82 -11.31
CA SER A 117 3.41 14.13 -11.03
C SER A 117 2.66 14.65 -12.25
N GLU A 118 1.43 15.13 -12.01
CA GLU A 118 0.59 15.73 -13.06
C GLU A 118 1.08 17.12 -13.46
N LYS A 119 1.61 17.87 -12.49
CA LYS A 119 1.96 19.28 -12.66
C LYS A 119 3.43 19.47 -13.08
N ASN A 120 4.35 18.84 -12.36
CA ASN A 120 5.79 19.10 -12.49
C ASN A 120 6.63 17.80 -12.40
N PRO A 121 6.58 16.92 -13.43
CA PRO A 121 7.27 15.62 -13.34
C PRO A 121 8.79 15.74 -13.20
N ALA A 122 9.40 16.76 -13.80
CA ALA A 122 10.85 16.97 -13.69
C ALA A 122 11.26 17.33 -12.25
N ILE A 123 10.56 18.30 -11.65
CA ILE A 123 10.83 18.72 -10.27
C ILE A 123 10.57 17.57 -9.28
N ALA A 124 9.51 16.79 -9.47
CA ALA A 124 9.24 15.63 -8.64
C ALA A 124 10.36 14.58 -8.74
N GLY A 125 10.90 14.37 -9.95
CA GLY A 125 12.06 13.51 -10.18
C GLY A 125 13.32 14.01 -9.47
N ASP A 126 13.63 15.30 -9.58
CA ASP A 126 14.80 15.92 -8.94
C ASP A 126 14.70 15.86 -7.40
N ILE A 127 13.49 16.03 -6.83
CA ILE A 127 13.27 15.88 -5.39
C ILE A 127 13.42 14.43 -4.96
N LEU A 128 12.84 13.47 -5.70
CA LEU A 128 13.03 12.06 -5.42
C LEU A 128 14.52 11.69 -5.43
N GLU A 129 15.25 12.12 -6.45
CA GLU A 129 16.68 11.88 -6.56
C GLU A 129 17.47 12.47 -5.40
N SER A 130 17.22 13.73 -5.08
CA SER A 130 17.92 14.45 -4.00
C SER A 130 17.63 13.85 -2.63
N THR A 131 16.37 13.47 -2.36
CA THR A 131 15.97 12.86 -1.09
C THR A 131 16.49 11.43 -0.95
N LEU A 132 16.56 10.66 -2.03
CA LEU A 132 17.19 9.34 -2.03
C LEU A 132 18.70 9.46 -1.71
N LYS A 133 19.41 10.37 -2.36
CA LYS A 133 20.84 10.62 -2.05
C LYS A 133 21.08 11.06 -0.63
N GLY A 134 20.22 11.94 -0.11
CA GLY A 134 20.33 12.46 1.24
C GLY A 134 20.07 11.43 2.32
N ASN A 135 19.10 10.54 2.12
CA ASN A 135 18.71 9.54 3.10
C ASN A 135 19.52 8.22 2.96
N PHE A 136 20.05 7.93 1.78
CA PHE A 136 20.83 6.71 1.51
C PHE A 136 22.20 7.06 0.92
N PRO A 137 23.16 7.51 1.74
CA PRO A 137 24.50 7.81 1.28
C PRO A 137 25.16 6.57 0.63
N GLY A 138 25.67 6.72 -0.57
CA GLY A 138 26.26 5.61 -1.33
C GLY A 138 25.27 4.77 -2.14
N ILE A 139 24.03 5.24 -2.29
CA ILE A 139 23.07 4.68 -3.26
C ILE A 139 23.66 4.75 -4.68
N VAL A 140 23.51 3.65 -5.43
CA VAL A 140 23.84 3.61 -6.86
C VAL A 140 22.57 3.35 -7.64
N TYR A 141 22.26 4.23 -8.55
CA TYR A 141 21.06 4.16 -9.37
C TYR A 141 21.33 4.65 -10.80
N GLU A 142 20.44 4.29 -11.68
CA GLU A 142 20.40 4.76 -13.07
C GLU A 142 19.03 5.40 -13.36
N THR A 143 19.05 6.60 -13.91
CA THR A 143 17.81 7.27 -14.36
C THR A 143 17.35 6.63 -15.67
N LYS A 144 16.13 6.13 -15.70
CA LYS A 144 15.56 5.53 -16.91
C LYS A 144 15.03 6.59 -17.85
N SER A 145 15.39 6.45 -19.13
CA SER A 145 14.85 7.30 -20.19
C SER A 145 13.38 6.96 -20.45
N MET A 146 12.67 7.85 -21.14
CA MET A 146 11.28 7.59 -21.56
C MET A 146 11.15 6.32 -22.40
N ASN A 147 12.13 6.04 -23.26
CA ASN A 147 12.14 4.83 -24.07
C ASN A 147 12.33 3.57 -23.21
N ASP A 148 13.19 3.63 -22.21
CA ASP A 148 13.39 2.50 -21.28
C ASP A 148 12.13 2.21 -20.47
N ILE A 149 11.46 3.25 -19.98
CA ILE A 149 10.19 3.13 -19.27
C ILE A 149 9.11 2.52 -20.18
N GLN A 150 9.01 3.00 -21.43
CA GLN A 150 8.06 2.45 -22.40
C GLN A 150 8.34 0.98 -22.71
N ASN A 151 9.61 0.61 -22.88
CA ASN A 151 10.04 -0.77 -23.14
C ASN A 151 9.69 -1.66 -21.93
N LEU A 152 10.00 -1.23 -20.72
CA LEU A 152 9.67 -1.95 -19.49
C LEU A 152 8.15 -2.21 -19.36
N ILE A 153 7.32 -1.19 -19.55
CA ILE A 153 5.87 -1.32 -19.54
C ILE A 153 5.37 -2.28 -20.60
N THR A 154 5.93 -2.16 -21.82
CA THR A 154 5.56 -3.03 -22.95
C THR A 154 5.93 -4.48 -22.67
N GLU A 155 7.10 -4.73 -22.10
CA GLU A 155 7.55 -6.08 -21.72
C GLU A 155 6.62 -6.70 -20.67
N ILE A 156 6.26 -5.96 -19.62
CA ILE A 156 5.30 -6.40 -18.60
C ILE A 156 3.95 -6.73 -19.24
N GLN A 157 3.49 -5.92 -20.20
CA GLN A 157 2.19 -6.11 -20.86
C GLN A 157 2.19 -7.28 -21.85
N MET A 158 3.29 -7.55 -22.54
CA MET A 158 3.40 -8.58 -23.58
C MET A 158 3.60 -10.01 -23.06
N GLN A 159 3.74 -10.22 -21.78
CA GLN A 159 3.84 -11.57 -21.21
C GLN A 159 2.60 -12.41 -21.57
N LYS A 160 2.81 -13.52 -22.28
CA LYS A 160 1.72 -14.35 -22.85
C LYS A 160 0.88 -15.07 -21.82
N SER A 161 1.42 -15.34 -20.65
CA SER A 161 0.73 -16.04 -19.56
C SER A 161 0.96 -15.28 -18.27
N LYS A 162 -0.05 -14.57 -17.79
CA LYS A 162 0.02 -13.81 -16.56
C LYS A 162 -1.26 -13.92 -15.75
N SER A 163 -1.10 -13.94 -14.44
CA SER A 163 -2.19 -13.69 -13.51
C SER A 163 -1.94 -12.33 -12.85
N LEU A 164 -2.99 -11.56 -12.67
CA LEU A 164 -2.94 -10.27 -12.00
C LEU A 164 -3.69 -10.37 -10.68
N SER A 165 -3.05 -9.90 -9.61
CA SER A 165 -3.69 -9.73 -8.31
C SER A 165 -3.48 -8.31 -7.82
N SER A 166 -4.52 -7.69 -7.29
CA SER A 166 -4.47 -6.37 -6.69
C SER A 166 -4.87 -6.46 -5.23
N VAL A 167 -4.08 -5.84 -4.37
CA VAL A 167 -4.33 -5.81 -2.92
C VAL A 167 -4.34 -4.35 -2.47
N SER A 168 -5.46 -3.93 -1.89
CA SER A 168 -5.54 -2.63 -1.22
C SER A 168 -5.18 -2.81 0.25
N ILE A 169 -4.25 -1.98 0.73
CA ILE A 169 -3.76 -2.02 2.10
C ILE A 169 -4.18 -0.73 2.80
N VAL A 170 -4.81 -0.85 3.95
CA VAL A 170 -5.03 0.27 4.86
C VAL A 170 -3.88 0.27 5.86
N PRO A 171 -3.04 1.32 5.89
CA PRO A 171 -1.95 1.40 6.86
C PRO A 171 -2.54 1.48 8.28
N SER A 172 -2.10 0.59 9.17
CA SER A 172 -2.41 0.69 10.60
C SER A 172 -1.21 1.28 11.33
N ILE A 173 -1.46 2.34 12.09
CA ILE A 173 -0.48 2.84 13.04
C ILE A 173 -0.47 1.85 14.21
N ARG A 174 0.53 0.99 14.27
CA ARG A 174 0.75 0.15 15.46
C ARG A 174 1.50 1.00 16.48
N GLY A 175 0.97 1.07 17.70
CA GLY A 175 1.68 1.71 18.81
C GLY A 175 3.03 1.01 19.06
N GLU A 176 4.02 1.77 19.53
CA GLU A 176 5.39 1.28 19.82
C GLU A 176 5.45 0.10 20.81
N GLU A 177 4.37 -0.17 21.54
CA GLU A 177 4.28 -1.23 22.54
C GLU A 177 4.06 -2.64 21.96
N GLN A 178 3.65 -2.76 20.70
CA GLN A 178 3.57 -4.08 20.05
C GLN A 178 4.92 -4.42 19.44
N LYS A 179 5.75 -5.06 20.25
CA LYS A 179 7.04 -5.60 19.83
C LYS A 179 6.87 -6.42 18.54
N MET A 180 7.61 -6.03 17.53
CA MET A 180 7.63 -6.58 16.16
C MET A 180 8.04 -8.06 16.07
N ASP A 181 8.26 -8.76 17.19
CA ASP A 181 8.87 -10.09 17.22
C ASP A 181 7.98 -11.22 16.66
N THR A 182 6.70 -10.95 16.41
CA THR A 182 5.76 -12.02 16.03
C THR A 182 5.29 -11.99 14.57
N PHE A 183 5.43 -10.87 13.84
CA PHE A 183 4.94 -10.76 12.47
C PHE A 183 5.83 -9.86 11.61
N VAL A 184 6.95 -10.39 11.15
CA VAL A 184 7.72 -9.76 10.06
C VAL A 184 6.97 -10.01 8.76
N GLN A 185 5.96 -9.20 8.48
CA GLN A 185 5.33 -9.11 7.17
C GLN A 185 6.06 -8.02 6.38
N GLY A 186 7.06 -8.39 5.61
CA GLY A 186 7.82 -7.47 4.78
C GLY A 186 7.84 -7.91 3.33
N ILE A 187 8.11 -6.97 2.45
CA ILE A 187 8.43 -7.19 1.03
C ILE A 187 9.50 -8.28 0.89
N GLU A 188 10.45 -8.34 1.81
CA GLU A 188 11.52 -9.36 1.86
C GLU A 188 10.96 -10.79 1.82
N LYS A 189 9.97 -11.09 2.66
CA LYS A 189 9.34 -12.44 2.66
C LYS A 189 8.62 -12.74 1.35
N PHE A 190 8.02 -11.74 0.71
CA PHE A 190 7.42 -11.92 -0.59
C PHE A 190 8.50 -12.24 -1.63
N ILE A 191 9.59 -11.49 -1.66
CA ILE A 191 10.74 -11.72 -2.55
C ILE A 191 11.31 -13.12 -2.35
N ASP A 192 11.52 -13.53 -1.09
CA ASP A 192 12.03 -14.86 -0.75
C ASP A 192 11.08 -15.98 -1.20
N ALA A 193 9.78 -15.81 -0.97
CA ALA A 193 8.76 -16.78 -1.40
C ALA A 193 8.63 -16.88 -2.92
N MET A 194 8.98 -15.82 -3.64
CA MET A 194 8.95 -15.74 -5.11
C MET A 194 10.29 -16.03 -5.76
N ASN A 195 11.30 -16.45 -5.00
CA ASN A 195 12.61 -16.77 -5.52
C ASN A 195 12.54 -17.83 -6.64
N GLY A 196 13.26 -17.58 -7.73
CA GLY A 196 13.25 -18.44 -8.92
C GLY A 196 12.01 -18.32 -9.81
N LYS A 197 11.08 -17.40 -9.49
CA LYS A 197 9.85 -17.16 -10.28
C LYS A 197 9.89 -15.83 -10.99
N LYS A 198 9.23 -15.78 -12.17
CA LYS A 198 8.99 -14.53 -12.89
C LYS A 198 7.79 -13.81 -12.28
N TYR A 199 8.00 -12.57 -11.87
CA TYR A 199 6.92 -11.73 -11.35
C TYR A 199 7.27 -10.25 -11.46
N THR A 200 6.25 -9.44 -11.50
CA THR A 200 6.34 -7.99 -11.36
C THR A 200 5.44 -7.55 -10.22
N MET A 201 5.99 -6.82 -9.26
CA MET A 201 5.26 -6.27 -8.12
C MET A 201 5.33 -4.74 -8.18
N LEU A 202 4.18 -4.09 -8.18
CA LEU A 202 4.06 -2.63 -8.15
C LEU A 202 3.39 -2.20 -6.85
N CYS A 203 4.09 -1.39 -6.05
CA CYS A 203 3.54 -0.73 -4.88
C CYS A 203 3.34 0.76 -5.19
N LEU A 204 2.16 1.28 -4.90
CA LEU A 204 1.80 2.69 -5.09
C LEU A 204 1.44 3.31 -3.75
N ALA A 205 1.90 4.57 -3.54
CA ALA A 205 1.58 5.39 -2.37
C ALA A 205 1.35 6.85 -2.75
#